data_22469229cdfb61073076ce9fd8fc2773
#
_entry.id   22469229cdfb61073076ce9fd8fc2773
#
_cell.length_a   1.000
_cell.length_b   1.000
_cell.length_c   1.000
_cell.angle_alpha   90.00
_cell.angle_beta   90.00
_cell.angle_gamma   90.00
#
_symmetry.space_group_name_H-M   'P 1'
#
loop_
_entity.id
_entity.type
_entity.pdbx_description
1 polymer ?
#
loop_
_entity_poly.entity_id
_entity_poly.type
_entity_poly.pdbx_seq_one_letter_code
_entity_poly.pdbx_strand_id
1 'polypeptide(L)'
;AFLNSMYHSGVCNPIDNAILACQTMPGRSAYYTRLLAQYQKTDEIPFDYARKFVSTLVTEADGAGQLIIKGDIAHVVARCGFVEYRDAVLPMDEDKMRSVASVVDEMLQDGMKVIAVARKRIEKQNRILPEDEQSMILMGYLAFFDAPKKTAKTSVEALKRLKVTPKILTGDQADVAVSVCRRVGIPSET
;
A
#
# COMPACT_ATOMS: atom_id res chain seq x y z
N ALA A 1 5.32 -5.22 -4.23
CA ALA A 1 3.91 -4.83 -4.42
C ALA A 1 3.26 -5.59 -5.58
N PHE A 2 3.79 -5.50 -6.80
CA PHE A 2 3.15 -6.06 -8.01
C PHE A 2 2.84 -7.56 -7.88
N LEU A 3 3.82 -8.40 -7.53
CA LEU A 3 3.61 -9.84 -7.35
C LEU A 3 2.54 -10.14 -6.28
N ASN A 4 2.54 -9.39 -5.19
CA ASN A 4 1.53 -9.55 -4.15
C ASN A 4 0.13 -9.18 -4.66
N SER A 5 -0.02 -8.06 -5.40
CA SER A 5 -1.30 -7.67 -6.00
C SER A 5 -1.76 -8.63 -7.10
N MET A 6 -0.82 -9.26 -7.83
CA MET A 6 -1.13 -10.22 -8.90
C MET A 6 -1.60 -11.56 -8.35
N TYR A 7 -1.04 -12.01 -7.24
CA TYR A 7 -1.19 -13.38 -6.78
C TYR A 7 -2.13 -13.58 -5.59
N HIS A 8 -2.54 -12.51 -4.88
CA HIS A 8 -3.52 -12.70 -3.81
C HIS A 8 -4.91 -13.03 -4.38
N SER A 9 -5.65 -13.88 -3.68
CA SER A 9 -6.97 -14.38 -4.14
C SER A 9 -8.14 -13.48 -3.71
N GLY A 10 -7.87 -12.40 -2.98
CA GLY A 10 -8.90 -11.46 -2.52
C GLY A 10 -9.52 -10.65 -3.67
N VAL A 11 -10.62 -9.97 -3.38
CA VAL A 11 -11.23 -9.03 -4.32
C VAL A 11 -10.23 -7.91 -4.65
N CYS A 12 -9.95 -7.74 -5.94
CA CYS A 12 -9.06 -6.69 -6.42
C CYS A 12 -9.65 -5.31 -6.08
N ASN A 13 -8.96 -4.55 -5.26
CA ASN A 13 -9.37 -3.22 -4.85
C ASN A 13 -8.74 -2.14 -5.74
N PRO A 14 -9.15 -0.86 -5.65
CA PRO A 14 -8.57 0.23 -6.45
C PRO A 14 -7.05 0.37 -6.33
N ILE A 15 -6.48 0.06 -5.16
CA ILE A 15 -5.04 0.09 -4.91
C ILE A 15 -4.34 -1.00 -5.73
N ASP A 16 -4.87 -2.23 -5.69
CA ASP A 16 -4.33 -3.34 -6.49
C ASP A 16 -4.42 -3.06 -7.97
N ASN A 17 -5.55 -2.53 -8.43
CA ASN A 17 -5.73 -2.13 -9.82
C ASN A 17 -4.70 -1.08 -10.26
N ALA A 18 -4.42 -0.08 -9.43
CA ALA A 18 -3.42 0.94 -9.72
C ALA A 18 -1.99 0.36 -9.77
N ILE A 19 -1.65 -0.56 -8.88
CA ILE A 19 -0.36 -1.27 -8.89
C ILE A 19 -0.22 -2.12 -10.16
N LEU A 20 -1.26 -2.88 -10.51
CA LEU A 20 -1.25 -3.75 -11.69
C LEU A 20 -1.24 -2.96 -13.00
N ALA A 21 -1.87 -1.79 -13.04
CA ALA A 21 -1.86 -0.91 -14.21
C ALA A 21 -0.44 -0.42 -14.58
N CYS A 22 0.51 -0.43 -13.64
CA CYS A 22 1.90 -0.06 -13.92
C CYS A 22 2.56 -0.94 -15.01
N GLN A 23 2.10 -2.18 -15.22
CA GLN A 23 2.62 -3.05 -16.28
C GLN A 23 2.35 -2.52 -17.70
N THR A 24 1.28 -1.74 -17.88
CA THR A 24 0.89 -1.19 -19.18
C THR A 24 1.57 0.13 -19.49
N MET A 25 2.35 0.68 -18.58
CA MET A 25 3.10 1.91 -18.81
C MET A 25 4.17 1.72 -19.89
N PRO A 26 4.40 2.71 -20.76
CA PRO A 26 5.41 2.63 -21.80
C PRO A 26 6.78 2.20 -21.27
N GLY A 27 7.39 1.21 -21.90
CA GLY A 27 8.71 0.69 -21.56
C GLY A 27 8.75 -0.27 -20.35
N ARG A 28 7.63 -0.50 -19.66
CA ARG A 28 7.61 -1.36 -18.46
C ARG A 28 7.10 -2.78 -18.69
N SER A 29 6.37 -3.04 -19.76
CA SER A 29 5.76 -4.34 -20.03
C SER A 29 6.76 -5.51 -20.01
N ALA A 30 7.92 -5.37 -20.66
CA ALA A 30 8.93 -6.41 -20.70
C ALA A 30 9.53 -6.74 -19.30
N TYR A 31 9.63 -5.75 -18.42
CA TYR A 31 10.06 -5.96 -17.04
C TYR A 31 9.07 -6.83 -16.28
N TYR A 32 7.78 -6.50 -16.33
CA TYR A 32 6.75 -7.25 -15.62
C TYR A 32 6.53 -8.65 -16.20
N THR A 33 6.64 -8.83 -17.52
CA THR A 33 6.60 -10.15 -18.16
C THR A 33 7.72 -11.05 -17.63
N ARG A 34 8.93 -10.50 -17.51
CA ARG A 34 10.10 -11.22 -16.97
C ARG A 34 9.90 -11.56 -15.50
N LEU A 35 9.37 -10.63 -14.72
CA LEU A 35 9.08 -10.82 -13.31
C LEU A 35 8.08 -11.96 -13.08
N LEU A 36 7.01 -12.01 -13.89
CA LEU A 36 6.01 -13.09 -13.82
C LEU A 36 6.55 -14.45 -14.30
N ALA A 37 7.50 -14.44 -15.23
CA ALA A 37 8.17 -15.67 -15.65
C ALA A 37 9.15 -16.22 -14.59
N GLN A 38 9.71 -15.33 -13.77
CA GLN A 38 10.68 -15.68 -12.74
C GLN A 38 10.03 -16.21 -11.47
N TYR A 39 8.85 -15.70 -11.09
CA TYR A 39 8.19 -16.01 -9.83
C TYR A 39 6.86 -16.71 -10.04
N GLN A 40 6.62 -17.77 -9.26
CA GLN A 40 5.32 -18.46 -9.20
C GLN A 40 4.73 -18.32 -7.80
N LYS A 41 3.41 -18.19 -7.73
CA LYS A 41 2.70 -18.22 -6.43
C LYS A 41 2.83 -19.61 -5.83
N THR A 42 3.18 -19.65 -4.55
CA THR A 42 3.25 -20.89 -3.78
C THR A 42 2.15 -20.93 -2.73
N ASP A 43 1.97 -19.84 -1.95
CA ASP A 43 0.95 -19.78 -0.90
C ASP A 43 0.57 -18.32 -0.61
N GLU A 44 -0.49 -18.12 0.19
CA GLU A 44 -0.90 -16.81 0.67
C GLU A 44 -1.58 -16.90 2.04
N ILE A 45 -1.52 -15.81 2.79
CA ILE A 45 -2.44 -15.54 3.89
C ILE A 45 -3.29 -14.34 3.46
N PRO A 46 -4.61 -14.53 3.24
CA PRO A 46 -5.49 -13.47 2.77
C PRO A 46 -5.55 -12.26 3.69
N PHE A 47 -6.07 -11.14 3.19
CA PHE A 47 -6.31 -9.95 4.00
C PHE A 47 -7.26 -10.27 5.16
N ASP A 48 -6.91 -9.73 6.31
CA ASP A 48 -7.67 -9.85 7.54
C ASP A 48 -7.70 -8.48 8.23
N TYR A 49 -8.85 -8.11 8.78
CA TYR A 49 -9.06 -6.81 9.41
C TYR A 49 -8.26 -6.60 10.69
N ALA A 50 -7.87 -7.67 11.39
CA ALA A 50 -7.00 -7.58 12.56
C ALA A 50 -5.54 -7.38 12.15
N ARG A 51 -5.10 -8.04 11.08
CA ARG A 51 -3.73 -7.93 10.54
C ARG A 51 -3.53 -6.71 9.64
N LYS A 52 -4.57 -6.29 8.93
CA LYS A 52 -4.61 -5.16 7.97
C LYS A 52 -3.59 -5.25 6.83
N PHE A 53 -3.11 -6.41 6.50
CA PHE A 53 -2.24 -6.67 5.35
C PHE A 53 -2.50 -8.05 4.75
N VAL A 54 -2.03 -8.25 3.54
CA VAL A 54 -2.05 -9.51 2.81
C VAL A 54 -0.63 -10.02 2.63
N SER A 55 -0.43 -11.32 2.75
CA SER A 55 0.86 -12.00 2.60
C SER A 55 0.82 -12.94 1.41
N THR A 56 1.85 -12.92 0.58
CA THR A 56 1.99 -13.81 -0.57
C THR A 56 3.38 -14.41 -0.59
N LEU A 57 3.46 -15.72 -0.64
CA LEU A 57 4.70 -16.45 -0.89
C LEU A 57 4.83 -16.70 -2.39
N VAL A 58 5.94 -16.27 -2.94
CA VAL A 58 6.33 -16.56 -4.31
C VAL A 58 7.67 -17.29 -4.31
N THR A 59 7.87 -18.19 -5.26
CA THR A 59 9.11 -18.94 -5.39
C THR A 59 9.71 -18.76 -6.77
N GLU A 60 11.04 -18.74 -6.83
CA GLU A 60 11.84 -18.77 -8.05
C GLU A 60 11.99 -20.21 -8.54
N ALA A 61 12.46 -20.39 -9.78
CA ALA A 61 12.67 -21.69 -10.39
C ALA A 61 13.70 -22.57 -9.61
N ASP A 62 14.64 -21.96 -8.90
CA ASP A 62 15.60 -22.64 -8.02
C ASP A 62 14.99 -23.05 -6.67
N GLY A 63 13.74 -22.66 -6.40
CA GLY A 63 13.02 -22.95 -5.19
C GLY A 63 13.25 -21.93 -4.07
N ALA A 64 14.01 -20.85 -4.30
CA ALA A 64 14.12 -19.77 -3.35
C ALA A 64 12.77 -19.05 -3.15
N GLY A 65 12.33 -18.92 -1.93
CA GLY A 65 11.05 -18.27 -1.60
C GLY A 65 11.22 -16.80 -1.24
N GLN A 66 10.25 -15.99 -1.63
CA GLN A 66 10.06 -14.63 -1.12
C GLN A 66 8.67 -14.48 -0.52
N LEU A 67 8.61 -14.20 0.77
CA LEU A 67 7.39 -13.74 1.44
C LEU A 67 7.27 -12.23 1.23
N ILE A 68 6.13 -11.79 0.71
CA ILE A 68 5.85 -10.38 0.43
C ILE A 68 4.58 -10.00 1.17
N ILE A 69 4.66 -9.03 2.08
CA ILE A 69 3.50 -8.47 2.76
C ILE A 69 3.21 -7.05 2.25
N LYS A 70 1.92 -6.71 2.16
CA LYS A 70 1.45 -5.41 1.69
C LYS A 70 0.18 -5.00 2.43
N GLY A 71 0.16 -3.81 2.99
CA GLY A 71 -1.01 -3.31 3.72
C GLY A 71 -0.75 -2.05 4.52
N ASP A 72 -1.51 -1.90 5.61
CA ASP A 72 -1.43 -0.78 6.52
C ASP A 72 -0.01 -0.57 7.07
N ILE A 73 0.45 0.67 7.06
CA ILE A 73 1.84 1.01 7.40
C ILE A 73 2.22 0.56 8.81
N ALA A 74 1.40 0.91 9.81
CA ALA A 74 1.73 0.60 11.20
C ALA A 74 1.84 -0.91 11.42
N HIS A 75 0.92 -1.68 10.81
CA HIS A 75 0.88 -3.14 10.93
C HIS A 75 2.03 -3.83 10.18
N VAL A 76 2.40 -3.32 9.00
CA VAL A 76 3.54 -3.85 8.23
C VAL A 76 4.87 -3.48 8.89
N VAL A 77 5.06 -2.23 9.32
CA VAL A 77 6.29 -1.77 9.98
C VAL A 77 6.52 -2.54 11.29
N ALA A 78 5.47 -2.84 12.05
CA ALA A 78 5.56 -3.66 13.26
C ALA A 78 6.09 -5.09 13.01
N ARG A 79 6.09 -5.57 11.77
CA ARG A 79 6.67 -6.86 11.35
C ARG A 79 8.11 -6.75 10.87
N CYS A 80 8.62 -5.54 10.69
CA CYS A 80 9.93 -5.28 10.11
C CYS A 80 11.03 -5.19 11.18
N GLY A 81 12.04 -6.03 11.06
CA GLY A 81 13.30 -5.91 11.82
C GLY A 81 14.37 -5.17 11.03
N PHE A 82 14.13 -4.94 9.74
CA PHE A 82 15.09 -4.35 8.82
C PHE A 82 14.39 -3.39 7.85
N VAL A 83 15.19 -2.51 7.24
CA VAL A 83 14.77 -1.60 6.16
C VAL A 83 15.78 -1.64 5.03
N GLU A 84 15.32 -1.63 3.79
CA GLU A 84 16.17 -1.47 2.61
C GLU A 84 16.33 0.01 2.30
N TYR A 85 17.56 0.49 2.31
CA TYR A 85 17.90 1.87 1.98
C TYR A 85 19.14 1.90 1.09
N ARG A 86 19.02 2.47 -0.12
CA ARG A 86 20.11 2.57 -1.12
C ARG A 86 20.81 1.22 -1.37
N ASP A 87 20.02 0.20 -1.66
CA ASP A 87 20.47 -1.18 -1.93
C ASP A 87 21.16 -1.90 -0.74
N ALA A 88 21.16 -1.30 0.45
CA ALA A 88 21.63 -1.91 1.69
C ALA A 88 20.47 -2.27 2.62
N VAL A 89 20.53 -3.45 3.22
CA VAL A 89 19.61 -3.88 4.27
C VAL A 89 20.21 -3.50 5.62
N LEU A 90 19.52 -2.63 6.34
CA LEU A 90 19.93 -2.10 7.64
C LEU A 90 18.94 -2.52 8.72
N PRO A 91 19.39 -2.71 9.98
CA PRO A 91 18.47 -2.92 11.10
C PRO A 91 17.49 -1.75 11.23
N MET A 92 16.24 -2.07 11.59
CA MET A 92 15.21 -1.08 11.90
C MET A 92 15.40 -0.59 13.33
N ASP A 93 16.05 0.55 13.48
CA ASP A 93 16.22 1.24 14.76
C ASP A 93 15.17 2.35 14.97
N GLU A 94 15.16 2.97 16.14
CA GLU A 94 14.20 4.02 16.47
C GLU A 94 14.32 5.26 15.57
N ASP A 95 15.52 5.59 15.10
CA ASP A 95 15.75 6.74 14.22
C ASP A 95 15.13 6.49 12.85
N LYS A 96 15.28 5.28 12.33
CA LYS A 96 14.66 4.88 11.05
C LYS A 96 13.14 4.77 11.18
N MET A 97 12.62 4.23 12.29
CA MET A 97 11.18 4.24 12.56
C MET A 97 10.61 5.65 12.58
N ARG A 98 11.28 6.60 13.26
CA ARG A 98 10.87 8.00 13.29
C ARG A 98 10.90 8.64 11.90
N SER A 99 11.95 8.36 11.12
CA SER A 99 12.06 8.85 9.75
C SER A 99 10.95 8.34 8.85
N VAL A 100 10.60 7.04 8.95
CA VAL A 100 9.47 6.45 8.22
C VAL A 100 8.16 7.12 8.62
N ALA A 101 7.92 7.28 9.94
CA ALA A 101 6.71 7.91 10.44
C ALA A 101 6.56 9.35 9.94
N SER A 102 7.63 10.15 10.02
CA SER A 102 7.62 11.55 9.55
C SER A 102 7.25 11.67 8.07
N VAL A 103 7.86 10.87 7.21
CA VAL A 103 7.56 10.91 5.76
C VAL A 103 6.14 10.44 5.47
N VAL A 104 5.66 9.43 6.20
CA VAL A 104 4.29 8.95 6.07
C VAL A 104 3.28 10.01 6.51
N ASP A 105 3.53 10.68 7.63
CA ASP A 105 2.67 11.75 8.15
C ASP A 105 2.56 12.91 7.15
N GLU A 106 3.66 13.31 6.52
CA GLU A 106 3.66 14.31 5.45
C GLU A 106 2.75 13.89 4.29
N MET A 107 2.87 12.63 3.82
CA MET A 107 2.02 12.11 2.74
C MET A 107 0.53 12.05 3.13
N LEU A 108 0.22 11.67 4.38
CA LEU A 108 -1.15 11.65 4.90
C LEU A 108 -1.73 13.06 4.99
N GLN A 109 -0.94 14.05 5.46
CA GLN A 109 -1.36 15.47 5.51
C GLN A 109 -1.65 16.02 4.10
N ASP A 110 -0.93 15.54 3.09
CA ASP A 110 -1.22 15.84 1.68
C ASP A 110 -2.47 15.12 1.15
N GLY A 111 -3.12 14.31 1.98
CA GLY A 111 -4.35 13.57 1.63
C GLY A 111 -4.10 12.35 0.77
N MET A 112 -2.91 11.78 0.85
CA MET A 112 -2.59 10.53 0.19
C MET A 112 -2.99 9.34 1.07
N LYS A 113 -3.45 8.26 0.44
CA LYS A 113 -3.58 6.96 1.07
C LYS A 113 -2.26 6.22 0.92
N VAL A 114 -1.67 5.80 2.02
CA VAL A 114 -0.32 5.22 2.02
C VAL A 114 -0.38 3.79 2.54
N ILE A 115 0.30 2.89 1.86
CA ILE A 115 0.50 1.49 2.28
C ILE A 115 1.98 1.13 2.27
N ALA A 116 2.38 0.22 3.13
CA ALA A 116 3.73 -0.31 3.17
C ALA A 116 3.85 -1.64 2.43
N VAL A 117 5.07 -1.92 1.99
CA VAL A 117 5.48 -3.20 1.39
C VAL A 117 6.74 -3.67 2.07
N ALA A 118 6.74 -4.91 2.54
CA ALA A 118 7.92 -5.56 3.09
C ALA A 118 8.12 -6.94 2.46
N ARG A 119 9.36 -7.41 2.51
CA ARG A 119 9.75 -8.72 2.00
C ARG A 119 10.65 -9.46 2.97
N LYS A 120 10.70 -10.79 2.82
CA LYS A 120 11.65 -11.65 3.51
C LYS A 120 12.00 -12.81 2.61
N ARG A 121 13.27 -13.15 2.51
CA ARG A 121 13.69 -14.41 1.87
C ARG A 121 13.39 -15.55 2.83
N ILE A 122 12.75 -16.59 2.32
CA ILE A 122 12.40 -17.79 3.08
C ILE A 122 13.07 -18.98 2.41
N GLU A 123 13.53 -19.94 3.23
CA GLU A 123 13.98 -21.23 2.72
C GLU A 123 12.81 -21.95 2.05
N LYS A 124 13.12 -22.93 1.21
CA LYS A 124 12.12 -23.68 0.44
C LYS A 124 11.02 -24.25 1.34
N GLN A 125 9.85 -23.66 1.26
CA GLN A 125 8.63 -24.15 1.92
C GLN A 125 7.42 -23.95 1.03
N ASN A 126 6.40 -24.80 1.20
CA ASN A 126 5.19 -24.78 0.40
C ASN A 126 4.02 -24.09 1.09
N ARG A 127 4.19 -23.64 2.33
CA ARG A 127 3.15 -23.01 3.14
C ARG A 127 3.75 -21.93 4.02
N ILE A 128 3.01 -20.85 4.21
CA ILE A 128 3.35 -19.79 5.17
C ILE A 128 2.41 -19.81 6.36
N LEU A 129 2.96 -19.44 7.51
CA LEU A 129 2.24 -19.28 8.76
C LEU A 129 2.37 -17.84 9.24
N PRO A 130 1.47 -17.34 10.11
CA PRO A 130 1.56 -15.98 10.66
C PRO A 130 2.88 -15.68 11.37
N GLU A 131 3.55 -16.71 11.91
CA GLU A 131 4.85 -16.62 12.59
C GLU A 131 5.98 -16.27 11.59
N ASP A 132 5.83 -16.63 10.32
CA ASP A 132 6.81 -16.30 9.27
C ASP A 132 6.85 -14.82 8.98
N GLU A 133 5.78 -14.08 9.28
CA GLU A 133 5.60 -12.65 9.04
C GLU A 133 6.36 -11.75 10.02
N GLN A 134 7.49 -12.21 10.54
CA GLN A 134 8.35 -11.48 11.45
C GLN A 134 9.73 -11.26 10.85
N SER A 135 10.46 -10.27 11.38
CA SER A 135 11.80 -9.91 10.90
C SER A 135 11.83 -9.62 9.41
N MET A 136 10.78 -8.95 8.92
CA MET A 136 10.66 -8.53 7.52
C MET A 136 11.60 -7.37 7.21
N ILE A 137 11.91 -7.18 5.94
CA ILE A 137 12.67 -6.04 5.42
C ILE A 137 11.67 -5.07 4.81
N LEU A 138 11.52 -3.89 5.40
CA LEU A 138 10.71 -2.81 4.81
C LEU A 138 11.35 -2.36 3.50
N MET A 139 10.60 -2.50 2.40
CA MET A 139 11.03 -2.08 1.05
C MET A 139 10.68 -0.62 0.77
N GLY A 140 9.70 -0.08 1.49
CA GLY A 140 9.16 1.25 1.32
C GLY A 140 7.64 1.27 1.33
N TYR A 141 7.09 2.35 0.82
CA TYR A 141 5.65 2.61 0.81
C TYR A 141 5.18 3.07 -0.57
N LEU A 142 3.89 2.90 -0.80
CA LEU A 142 3.19 3.36 -1.98
C LEU A 142 2.14 4.36 -1.54
N ALA A 143 2.21 5.57 -2.09
CA ALA A 143 1.24 6.62 -1.85
C ALA A 143 0.27 6.71 -3.04
N PHE A 144 -1.02 6.72 -2.74
CA PHE A 144 -2.09 6.82 -3.72
C PHE A 144 -2.86 8.11 -3.47
N PHE A 145 -3.03 8.85 -4.53
CA PHE A 145 -3.80 10.07 -4.52
C PHE A 145 -5.18 9.80 -5.09
N ASP A 146 -6.21 9.82 -4.23
CA ASP A 146 -7.60 9.74 -4.66
C ASP A 146 -8.09 11.15 -5.00
N ALA A 147 -7.87 11.55 -6.26
CA ALA A 147 -8.28 12.86 -6.72
C ALA A 147 -9.81 12.95 -6.78
N PRO A 148 -10.43 13.97 -6.17
CA PRO A 148 -11.85 14.23 -6.37
C PRO A 148 -12.18 14.33 -7.85
N LYS A 149 -13.37 13.85 -8.25
CA LYS A 149 -13.85 14.01 -9.62
C LYS A 149 -13.77 15.48 -10.04
N LYS A 150 -13.40 15.76 -11.29
CA LYS A 150 -13.28 17.13 -11.82
C LYS A 150 -14.54 17.97 -11.62
N THR A 151 -15.71 17.33 -11.59
CA THR A 151 -17.00 17.98 -11.36
C THR A 151 -17.33 18.22 -9.89
N ALA A 152 -16.59 17.62 -8.93
CA ALA A 152 -16.95 17.69 -7.51
C ALA A 152 -16.98 19.13 -6.99
N LYS A 153 -15.96 19.93 -7.30
CA LYS A 153 -15.92 21.35 -6.88
C LYS A 153 -17.10 22.15 -7.43
N THR A 154 -17.39 22.02 -8.72
CA THR A 154 -18.51 22.70 -9.38
C THR A 154 -19.87 22.28 -8.78
N SER A 155 -20.03 20.98 -8.46
CA SER A 155 -21.23 20.46 -7.81
C SER A 155 -21.42 21.03 -6.40
N VAL A 156 -20.34 21.10 -5.61
CA VAL A 156 -20.36 21.71 -4.27
C VAL A 156 -20.72 23.19 -4.35
N GLU A 157 -20.18 23.95 -5.32
CA GLU A 157 -20.51 25.34 -5.54
C GLU A 157 -21.99 25.53 -5.92
N ALA A 158 -22.52 24.64 -6.76
CA ALA A 158 -23.95 24.66 -7.12
C ALA A 158 -24.85 24.40 -5.91
N LEU A 159 -24.51 23.42 -5.08
CA LEU A 159 -25.23 23.12 -3.82
C LEU A 159 -25.21 24.33 -2.87
N LYS A 160 -24.07 25.00 -2.72
CA LYS A 160 -23.95 26.23 -1.92
C LYS A 160 -24.89 27.34 -2.39
N ARG A 161 -24.99 27.55 -3.71
CA ARG A 161 -25.93 28.54 -4.29
C ARG A 161 -27.38 28.21 -3.96
N LEU A 162 -27.73 26.92 -3.88
CA LEU A 162 -29.04 26.42 -3.47
C LEU A 162 -29.24 26.38 -1.95
N LYS A 163 -28.28 26.92 -1.16
CA LYS A 163 -28.28 26.87 0.31
C LYS A 163 -28.30 25.45 0.89
N VAL A 164 -27.78 24.48 0.15
CA VAL A 164 -27.63 23.10 0.61
C VAL A 164 -26.20 22.93 1.13
N THR A 165 -26.09 22.47 2.37
CA THR A 165 -24.78 22.17 2.99
C THR A 165 -24.44 20.69 2.81
N PRO A 166 -23.47 20.35 1.96
CA PRO A 166 -23.02 18.97 1.82
C PRO A 166 -22.26 18.53 3.07
N LYS A 167 -22.45 17.25 3.45
CA LYS A 167 -21.69 16.59 4.51
C LYS A 167 -21.00 15.36 3.95
N ILE A 168 -19.75 15.11 4.33
CA ILE A 168 -19.00 13.91 3.93
C ILE A 168 -19.05 12.92 5.08
N LEU A 169 -19.49 11.70 4.78
CA LEU A 169 -19.37 10.54 5.64
C LEU A 169 -18.37 9.58 5.00
N THR A 170 -17.29 9.27 5.70
CA THR A 170 -16.21 8.43 5.16
C THR A 170 -15.64 7.54 6.27
N GLY A 171 -15.10 6.38 5.88
CA GLY A 171 -14.28 5.53 6.73
C GLY A 171 -12.78 5.80 6.59
N ASP A 172 -12.38 6.79 5.79
CA ASP A 172 -10.97 7.18 5.64
C ASP A 172 -10.46 7.90 6.90
N GLN A 173 -9.13 8.02 7.01
CA GLN A 173 -8.50 8.78 8.09
C GLN A 173 -8.90 10.25 8.01
N ALA A 174 -8.99 10.91 9.17
CA ALA A 174 -9.46 12.29 9.30
C ALA A 174 -8.68 13.26 8.40
N ASP A 175 -7.35 13.15 8.35
CA ASP A 175 -6.48 14.03 7.55
C ASP A 175 -6.77 13.92 6.05
N VAL A 176 -7.00 12.69 5.56
CA VAL A 176 -7.39 12.44 4.16
C VAL A 176 -8.74 13.09 3.87
N ALA A 177 -9.72 12.91 4.76
CA ALA A 177 -11.04 13.49 4.60
C ALA A 177 -11.02 15.03 4.61
N VAL A 178 -10.27 15.65 5.51
CA VAL A 178 -10.05 17.10 5.59
C VAL A 178 -9.39 17.62 4.31
N SER A 179 -8.37 16.93 3.79
CA SER A 179 -7.72 17.30 2.54
C SER A 179 -8.69 17.28 1.35
N VAL A 180 -9.52 16.24 1.24
CA VAL A 180 -10.56 16.15 0.21
C VAL A 180 -11.58 17.28 0.35
N CYS A 181 -12.10 17.54 1.57
CA CYS A 181 -13.01 18.65 1.85
C CYS A 181 -12.45 19.98 1.38
N ARG A 182 -11.20 20.29 1.74
CA ARG A 182 -10.52 21.54 1.35
C ARG A 182 -10.43 21.68 -0.16
N ARG A 183 -10.10 20.62 -0.88
CA ARG A 183 -9.97 20.62 -2.36
C ARG A 183 -11.29 20.84 -3.10
N VAL A 184 -12.38 20.28 -2.59
CA VAL A 184 -13.72 20.46 -3.18
C VAL A 184 -14.44 21.69 -2.65
N GLY A 185 -13.86 22.41 -1.68
CA GLY A 185 -14.41 23.64 -1.12
C GLY A 185 -15.51 23.41 -0.08
N ILE A 186 -15.53 22.28 0.62
CA ILE A 186 -16.39 22.03 1.77
C ILE A 186 -15.63 22.51 3.02
N PRO A 187 -16.23 23.36 3.88
CA PRO A 187 -15.63 23.74 5.16
C PRO A 187 -15.43 22.46 6.01
N SER A 188 -14.23 22.29 6.54
CA SER A 188 -13.90 21.23 7.49
C SER A 188 -13.48 21.89 8.79
N GLU A 189 -14.26 21.68 9.86
CA GLU A 189 -13.79 21.96 11.21
C GLU A 189 -12.98 20.76 11.66
N THR A 190 -11.76 21.01 12.11
CA THR A 190 -10.87 20.00 12.73
C THR A 190 -11.26 19.78 14.17
#